data_c322f46888b83d4ac243b232a47e69ef
#
_entry.id   c322f46888b83d4ac243b232a47e69ef
#
_cell.length_a   1.000
_cell.length_b   1.000
_cell.length_c   1.000
_cell.angle_alpha   90.00
_cell.angle_beta   90.00
_cell.angle_gamma   90.00
#
_symmetry.space_group_name_H-M   'P 1'
#
loop_
_entity.id
_entity.type
_entity.pdbx_description
1 polymer ?
#
loop_
_entity_poly.entity_id
_entity_poly.type
_entity_poly.pdbx_seq_one_letter_code
_entity_poly.pdbx_strand_id
1 'polypeptide(L)'
;ANRYFVICSNFLGGCKGTTGPGSINPETGKPYGLSFPVVTVGDKERVQRELIRYLGIEQLLCVIGGSLGGMQALEWATRYPKQVRGSVLIATSYATGAQQIAFDAVGRNAIQADPNFNNGDYEPGKGPRKGLSVARMMAHITYLSDESMRQKFGRKLRYSDRFGYHFDSEFDVETYLDYQGEGFVNRFDANSYLYVTKAMDYFDISAGFPSLDASLARVEGRTLVVSFTSDWLFPAYQSREIVYALARTGRDVSYCNIQSDYGHDSFLLDVPALRRLIRGFLHNLLTPKEPCPVCESPCPTRQDTAQDGNNIFSGRHRIDYDTIAELIEPDSRVLDIGCGSGELLCKLIRSKNIRAVGLEVDEEAVIRCVESGISVIQADIDKGLSALPARLFDYVILSMTLQVLEFPRFALCEMLRIGQRCIVSFPNFGHWKARVAHFFQGRAPVTPILPYNWYDTPNRHVVTIKDFRDFCKQFNFQIVREIPLNERGTVRLLPNLLADEALYVLENSGNTPSAQASVSIAE
;
A
#
# COMPACT_ATOMS: atom_id res chain seq x y z
N ALA A 1 -14.05 18.78 -6.78
CA ALA A 1 -14.07 19.67 -7.95
C ALA A 1 -13.86 21.15 -7.57
N ASN A 2 -14.43 21.63 -6.46
CA ASN A 2 -14.34 23.07 -6.11
C ASN A 2 -12.94 23.57 -5.74
N ARG A 3 -11.97 22.70 -5.51
CA ARG A 3 -10.59 23.02 -5.13
C ARG A 3 -9.55 22.71 -6.21
N TYR A 4 -9.92 21.86 -7.19
CA TYR A 4 -8.97 21.35 -8.18
C TYR A 4 -9.53 21.53 -9.59
N PHE A 5 -8.67 21.89 -10.53
CA PHE A 5 -8.95 21.74 -11.94
C PHE A 5 -8.65 20.28 -12.32
N VAL A 6 -9.69 19.50 -12.58
CA VAL A 6 -9.60 18.06 -12.84
C VAL A 6 -9.67 17.81 -14.34
N ILE A 7 -8.68 17.11 -14.87
CA ILE A 7 -8.59 16.72 -16.27
C ILE A 7 -8.72 15.20 -16.35
N CYS A 8 -9.65 14.72 -17.18
CA CYS A 8 -9.80 13.31 -17.50
C CYS A 8 -9.98 13.19 -19.02
N SER A 9 -8.91 12.81 -19.72
CA SER A 9 -8.91 12.63 -21.17
C SER A 9 -9.19 11.19 -21.56
N ASN A 10 -9.85 10.98 -22.71
CA ASN A 10 -9.81 9.67 -23.34
C ASN A 10 -8.38 9.33 -23.79
N PHE A 11 -8.02 8.06 -23.80
CA PHE A 11 -6.70 7.61 -24.21
C PHE A 11 -6.67 7.17 -25.68
N LEU A 12 -5.56 7.42 -26.34
CA LEU A 12 -5.32 7.04 -27.73
C LEU A 12 -5.55 5.54 -27.97
N GLY A 13 -6.23 5.19 -29.06
CA GLY A 13 -6.61 3.81 -29.39
C GLY A 13 -7.94 3.37 -28.79
N GLY A 14 -8.63 4.24 -28.03
CA GLY A 14 -9.99 4.02 -27.55
C GLY A 14 -11.03 4.16 -28.67
N CYS A 15 -12.27 3.75 -28.39
CA CYS A 15 -13.35 3.75 -29.37
C CYS A 15 -14.18 5.05 -29.42
N LYS A 16 -13.95 6.01 -28.50
CA LYS A 16 -14.70 7.26 -28.43
C LYS A 16 -13.80 8.40 -27.92
N GLY A 17 -14.02 9.61 -28.44
CA GLY A 17 -13.40 10.85 -27.96
C GLY A 17 -11.91 11.00 -28.26
N THR A 18 -11.30 10.07 -29.00
CA THR A 18 -9.91 10.09 -29.43
C THR A 18 -9.74 9.28 -30.72
N THR A 19 -8.58 9.40 -31.37
CA THR A 19 -8.25 8.58 -32.54
C THR A 19 -8.00 7.13 -32.11
N GLY A 20 -8.62 6.19 -32.83
CA GLY A 20 -8.51 4.76 -32.59
C GLY A 20 -8.81 3.93 -33.85
N PRO A 21 -8.88 2.60 -33.74
CA PRO A 21 -9.12 1.70 -34.88
C PRO A 21 -10.38 2.03 -35.68
N GLY A 22 -11.44 2.53 -35.05
CA GLY A 22 -12.67 2.95 -35.72
C GLY A 22 -12.61 4.32 -36.41
N SER A 23 -11.52 5.08 -36.25
CA SER A 23 -11.34 6.38 -36.89
C SER A 23 -11.03 6.21 -38.37
N ILE A 24 -11.46 7.19 -39.18
CA ILE A 24 -11.18 7.18 -40.64
C ILE A 24 -9.70 7.48 -40.89
N ASN A 25 -9.03 6.61 -41.59
CA ASN A 25 -7.68 6.83 -42.09
C ASN A 25 -7.75 7.85 -43.23
N PRO A 26 -7.09 9.02 -43.15
CA PRO A 26 -7.14 10.07 -44.16
C PRO A 26 -6.54 9.65 -45.52
N GLU A 27 -5.65 8.66 -45.53
CA GLU A 27 -5.02 8.17 -46.76
C GLU A 27 -5.95 7.23 -47.56
N THR A 28 -6.78 6.47 -46.87
CA THR A 28 -7.62 5.43 -47.52
C THR A 28 -9.09 5.79 -47.57
N GLY A 29 -9.55 6.75 -46.77
CA GLY A 29 -10.95 7.12 -46.58
C GLY A 29 -11.79 6.04 -45.86
N LYS A 30 -11.16 4.99 -45.30
CA LYS A 30 -11.80 3.89 -44.57
C LYS A 30 -11.35 3.88 -43.12
N PRO A 31 -12.10 3.22 -42.19
CA PRO A 31 -11.63 3.00 -40.84
C PRO A 31 -10.23 2.33 -40.83
N TYR A 32 -9.40 2.68 -39.84
CA TYR A 32 -8.10 2.03 -39.71
C TYR A 32 -8.21 0.51 -39.53
N GLY A 33 -9.20 0.03 -38.74
CA GLY A 33 -9.29 -1.39 -38.36
C GLY A 33 -7.98 -1.89 -37.74
N LEU A 34 -7.48 -3.04 -38.23
CA LEU A 34 -6.19 -3.59 -37.79
C LEU A 34 -4.96 -2.91 -38.41
N SER A 35 -5.13 -1.94 -39.34
CA SER A 35 -4.02 -1.10 -39.79
C SER A 35 -3.68 0.04 -38.83
N PHE A 36 -4.49 0.24 -37.76
CA PHE A 36 -4.17 1.20 -36.69
C PHE A 36 -2.84 0.79 -36.04
N PRO A 37 -1.92 1.72 -35.78
CA PRO A 37 -0.65 1.38 -35.12
C PRO A 37 -0.88 0.83 -33.70
N VAL A 38 -0.10 -0.16 -33.31
CA VAL A 38 -0.10 -0.63 -31.92
C VAL A 38 0.52 0.46 -31.06
N VAL A 39 -0.29 1.03 -30.16
CA VAL A 39 0.13 2.10 -29.23
C VAL A 39 0.36 1.52 -27.84
N THR A 40 1.46 1.93 -27.23
CA THR A 40 1.84 1.55 -25.85
C THR A 40 1.20 2.47 -24.82
N VAL A 41 1.31 2.12 -23.53
CA VAL A 41 0.91 3.01 -22.42
C VAL A 41 1.71 4.32 -22.48
N GLY A 42 3.02 4.25 -22.78
CA GLY A 42 3.86 5.44 -22.92
C GLY A 42 3.49 6.34 -24.11
N ASP A 43 2.91 5.78 -25.20
CA ASP A 43 2.39 6.61 -26.30
C ASP A 43 1.13 7.36 -25.90
N LYS A 44 0.25 6.70 -25.15
CA LYS A 44 -0.97 7.31 -24.61
C LYS A 44 -0.63 8.49 -23.70
N GLU A 45 0.37 8.30 -22.86
CA GLU A 45 0.87 9.32 -21.93
C GLU A 45 1.50 10.51 -22.68
N ARG A 46 2.28 10.30 -23.76
CA ARG A 46 2.81 11.39 -24.60
C ARG A 46 1.70 12.28 -25.17
N VAL A 47 0.61 11.69 -25.63
CA VAL A 47 -0.56 12.43 -26.13
C VAL A 47 -1.23 13.23 -25.01
N GLN A 48 -1.38 12.64 -23.83
CA GLN A 48 -1.91 13.37 -22.66
C GLN A 48 -1.02 14.56 -22.30
N ARG A 49 0.30 14.40 -22.38
CA ARG A 49 1.24 15.49 -22.12
C ARG A 49 1.08 16.64 -23.11
N GLU A 50 0.87 16.35 -24.39
CA GLU A 50 0.60 17.41 -25.37
C GLU A 50 -0.71 18.15 -25.08
N LEU A 51 -1.75 17.46 -24.59
CA LEU A 51 -2.96 18.11 -24.10
C LEU A 51 -2.68 19.04 -22.91
N ILE A 52 -1.89 18.59 -21.93
CA ILE A 52 -1.53 19.39 -20.77
C ILE A 52 -0.76 20.65 -21.19
N ARG A 53 0.18 20.51 -22.16
CA ARG A 53 0.91 21.65 -22.73
C ARG A 53 -0.01 22.61 -23.48
N TYR A 54 -0.95 22.10 -24.28
CA TYR A 54 -1.95 22.90 -24.98
C TYR A 54 -2.83 23.72 -24.02
N LEU A 55 -3.13 23.18 -22.84
CA LEU A 55 -3.87 23.85 -21.79
C LEU A 55 -3.01 24.88 -21.00
N GLY A 56 -1.73 25.03 -21.34
CA GLY A 56 -0.82 25.96 -20.66
C GLY A 56 -0.42 25.53 -19.25
N ILE A 57 -0.52 24.22 -18.92
CA ILE A 57 -0.21 23.70 -17.58
C ILE A 57 1.24 23.21 -17.59
N GLU A 58 2.06 23.81 -16.74
CA GLU A 58 3.48 23.44 -16.61
C GLU A 58 3.70 22.29 -15.65
N GLN A 59 2.93 22.22 -14.56
CA GLN A 59 3.06 21.22 -13.51
C GLN A 59 1.69 20.74 -13.02
N LEU A 60 1.53 19.42 -12.94
CA LEU A 60 0.37 18.75 -12.34
C LEU A 60 0.56 18.61 -10.83
N LEU A 61 -0.47 18.96 -10.07
CA LEU A 61 -0.49 18.68 -8.64
C LEU A 61 -0.40 17.17 -8.38
N CYS A 62 -1.20 16.38 -9.10
CA CYS A 62 -1.23 14.94 -8.92
C CYS A 62 -1.73 14.25 -10.18
N VAL A 63 -1.15 13.09 -10.49
CA VAL A 63 -1.67 12.14 -11.46
C VAL A 63 -2.25 10.96 -10.70
N ILE A 64 -3.51 10.62 -10.95
CA ILE A 64 -4.24 9.57 -10.23
C ILE A 64 -4.81 8.57 -11.22
N GLY A 65 -4.58 7.29 -11.01
CA GLY A 65 -5.15 6.25 -11.84
C GLY A 65 -5.29 4.90 -11.15
N GLY A 66 -6.34 4.17 -11.55
CA GLY A 66 -6.55 2.78 -11.15
C GLY A 66 -6.29 1.82 -12.32
N SER A 67 -5.78 0.62 -12.04
CA SER A 67 -5.51 -0.42 -13.06
C SER A 67 -4.64 0.12 -14.20
N LEU A 68 -5.08 0.08 -15.46
CA LEU A 68 -4.40 0.72 -16.60
C LEU A 68 -4.12 2.23 -16.35
N GLY A 69 -5.03 2.93 -15.67
CA GLY A 69 -4.80 4.32 -15.27
C GLY A 69 -3.64 4.48 -14.29
N GLY A 70 -3.42 3.49 -13.42
CA GLY A 70 -2.24 3.43 -12.55
C GLY A 70 -0.94 3.23 -13.33
N MET A 71 -0.95 2.41 -14.38
CA MET A 71 0.19 2.27 -15.30
C MET A 71 0.52 3.60 -15.98
N GLN A 72 -0.49 4.35 -16.45
CA GLN A 72 -0.31 5.69 -17.01
C GLN A 72 0.23 6.69 -15.97
N ALA A 73 -0.29 6.66 -14.74
CA ALA A 73 0.20 7.52 -13.67
C ALA A 73 1.67 7.23 -13.31
N LEU A 74 2.08 5.95 -13.36
CA LEU A 74 3.46 5.54 -13.15
C LEU A 74 4.38 6.00 -14.28
N GLU A 75 3.93 5.92 -15.54
CA GLU A 75 4.64 6.48 -16.70
C GLU A 75 4.84 8.00 -16.53
N TRP A 76 3.81 8.75 -16.16
CA TRP A 76 3.90 10.17 -15.87
C TRP A 76 4.96 10.48 -14.80
N ALA A 77 4.90 9.80 -13.65
CA ALA A 77 5.81 10.03 -12.54
C ALA A 77 7.27 9.71 -12.90
N THR A 78 7.49 8.69 -13.75
CA THR A 78 8.81 8.22 -14.13
C THR A 78 9.42 9.01 -15.30
N ARG A 79 8.61 9.33 -16.32
CA ARG A 79 9.10 10.03 -17.53
C ARG A 79 9.16 11.54 -17.37
N TYR A 80 8.24 12.12 -16.60
CA TYR A 80 8.16 13.59 -16.42
C TYR A 80 8.17 13.98 -14.93
N PRO A 81 9.19 13.55 -14.17
CA PRO A 81 9.21 13.69 -12.71
C PRO A 81 9.05 15.15 -12.26
N LYS A 82 9.61 16.12 -12.99
CA LYS A 82 9.50 17.56 -12.66
C LYS A 82 8.13 18.17 -12.96
N GLN A 83 7.32 17.49 -13.77
CA GLN A 83 5.98 17.95 -14.13
C GLN A 83 4.88 17.38 -13.22
N VAL A 84 5.21 16.48 -12.28
CA VAL A 84 4.25 15.81 -11.39
C VAL A 84 4.71 15.98 -9.94
N ARG A 85 3.92 16.67 -9.11
CA ARG A 85 4.23 16.83 -7.68
C ARG A 85 3.87 15.59 -6.86
N GLY A 86 2.85 14.83 -7.27
CA GLY A 86 2.48 13.58 -6.64
C GLY A 86 1.79 12.61 -7.58
N SER A 87 1.83 11.32 -7.27
CA SER A 87 1.15 10.27 -8.00
C SER A 87 0.36 9.36 -7.05
N VAL A 88 -0.83 8.94 -7.48
CA VAL A 88 -1.64 7.95 -6.77
C VAL A 88 -1.87 6.75 -7.69
N LEU A 89 -1.34 5.62 -7.31
CA LEU A 89 -1.34 4.37 -8.04
C LEU A 89 -2.29 3.40 -7.34
N ILE A 90 -3.39 3.00 -7.98
CA ILE A 90 -4.44 2.20 -7.34
C ILE A 90 -4.59 0.88 -8.09
N ALA A 91 -4.53 -0.25 -7.40
CA ALA A 91 -4.78 -1.58 -7.97
C ALA A 91 -4.04 -1.79 -9.30
N THR A 92 -2.72 -1.58 -9.31
CA THR A 92 -1.88 -1.60 -10.52
C THR A 92 -0.54 -2.30 -10.27
N SER A 93 0.23 -2.49 -11.33
CA SER A 93 1.54 -3.14 -11.32
C SER A 93 2.59 -2.32 -12.07
N TYR A 94 3.87 -2.64 -11.87
CA TYR A 94 4.96 -2.05 -12.64
C TYR A 94 5.14 -2.66 -14.03
N ALA A 95 4.64 -3.89 -14.21
CA ALA A 95 4.59 -4.63 -15.47
C ALA A 95 3.38 -5.57 -15.46
N THR A 96 2.84 -5.87 -16.65
CA THR A 96 1.71 -6.80 -16.74
C THR A 96 2.16 -8.23 -16.50
N GLY A 97 1.55 -8.90 -15.52
CA GLY A 97 1.90 -10.26 -15.15
C GLY A 97 1.31 -11.32 -16.08
N ALA A 98 1.84 -12.55 -15.99
CA ALA A 98 1.41 -13.66 -16.85
C ALA A 98 -0.09 -13.96 -16.76
N GLN A 99 -0.70 -13.82 -15.57
CA GLN A 99 -2.12 -14.08 -15.37
C GLN A 99 -2.99 -13.06 -16.11
N GLN A 100 -2.66 -11.77 -16.04
CA GLN A 100 -3.36 -10.71 -16.77
C GLN A 100 -3.23 -10.93 -18.29
N ILE A 101 -2.00 -11.20 -18.77
CA ILE A 101 -1.75 -11.50 -20.20
C ILE A 101 -2.58 -12.70 -20.65
N ALA A 102 -2.71 -13.75 -19.82
CA ALA A 102 -3.50 -14.93 -20.15
C ALA A 102 -4.99 -14.61 -20.30
N PHE A 103 -5.57 -13.83 -19.39
CA PHE A 103 -6.97 -13.39 -19.51
C PHE A 103 -7.20 -12.51 -20.72
N ASP A 104 -6.30 -11.58 -21.00
CA ASP A 104 -6.35 -10.73 -22.19
C ASP A 104 -6.24 -11.55 -23.48
N ALA A 105 -5.37 -12.57 -23.51
CA ALA A 105 -5.23 -13.47 -24.64
C ALA A 105 -6.51 -14.27 -24.93
N VAL A 106 -7.18 -14.80 -23.87
CA VAL A 106 -8.46 -15.52 -24.02
C VAL A 106 -9.53 -14.58 -24.59
N GLY A 107 -9.63 -13.36 -24.06
CA GLY A 107 -10.58 -12.36 -24.57
C GLY A 107 -10.34 -11.99 -26.03
N ARG A 108 -9.08 -11.77 -26.42
CA ARG A 108 -8.72 -11.51 -27.83
C ARG A 108 -9.02 -12.70 -28.73
N ASN A 109 -8.71 -13.92 -28.30
CA ASN A 109 -9.03 -15.14 -29.06
C ASN A 109 -10.54 -15.30 -29.25
N ALA A 110 -11.37 -15.02 -28.24
CA ALA A 110 -12.82 -15.05 -28.38
C ALA A 110 -13.32 -14.08 -29.47
N ILE A 111 -12.76 -12.86 -29.51
CA ILE A 111 -13.09 -11.86 -30.55
C ILE A 111 -12.66 -12.34 -31.94
N GLN A 112 -11.43 -12.83 -32.06
CA GLN A 112 -10.86 -13.25 -33.36
C GLN A 112 -11.49 -14.52 -33.91
N ALA A 113 -12.00 -15.39 -33.05
CA ALA A 113 -12.72 -16.61 -33.45
C ALA A 113 -14.18 -16.36 -33.85
N ASP A 114 -14.75 -15.19 -33.59
CA ASP A 114 -16.10 -14.83 -34.02
C ASP A 114 -16.16 -14.69 -35.55
N PRO A 115 -17.08 -15.38 -36.26
CA PRO A 115 -17.18 -15.29 -37.71
C PRO A 115 -17.34 -13.87 -38.28
N ASN A 116 -17.93 -12.96 -37.47
CA ASN A 116 -18.14 -11.57 -37.86
C ASN A 116 -16.91 -10.68 -37.65
N PHE A 117 -15.80 -11.21 -37.13
CA PHE A 117 -14.56 -10.45 -36.94
C PHE A 117 -13.92 -10.03 -38.29
N ASN A 118 -14.01 -10.88 -39.32
CA ASN A 118 -13.55 -10.60 -40.65
C ASN A 118 -12.16 -9.92 -40.72
N ASN A 119 -11.19 -10.43 -39.96
CA ASN A 119 -9.84 -9.83 -39.84
C ASN A 119 -9.86 -8.34 -39.40
N GLY A 120 -10.84 -7.94 -38.61
CA GLY A 120 -11.00 -6.56 -38.11
C GLY A 120 -11.66 -5.60 -39.11
N ASP A 121 -12.05 -6.08 -40.31
CA ASP A 121 -12.77 -5.30 -41.32
C ASP A 121 -14.28 -5.59 -41.24
N TYR A 122 -14.98 -4.83 -40.46
CA TYR A 122 -16.43 -4.94 -40.26
C TYR A 122 -17.07 -3.54 -40.15
N GLU A 123 -18.32 -3.46 -40.60
CA GLU A 123 -19.10 -2.24 -40.44
C GLU A 123 -19.47 -1.96 -38.97
N PRO A 124 -19.57 -0.69 -38.56
CA PRO A 124 -20.01 -0.33 -37.23
C PRO A 124 -21.32 -1.04 -36.84
N GLY A 125 -21.30 -1.73 -35.69
CA GLY A 125 -22.46 -2.49 -35.17
C GLY A 125 -22.65 -3.91 -35.80
N LYS A 126 -21.88 -4.30 -36.81
CA LYS A 126 -21.92 -5.64 -37.41
C LYS A 126 -20.69 -6.51 -37.09
N GLY A 127 -19.81 -6.05 -36.24
CA GLY A 127 -18.59 -6.74 -35.86
C GLY A 127 -18.80 -7.98 -34.97
N PRO A 128 -17.73 -8.51 -34.36
CA PRO A 128 -17.72 -9.77 -33.61
C PRO A 128 -18.41 -9.62 -32.25
N ARG A 129 -19.74 -9.45 -32.23
CA ARG A 129 -20.55 -9.19 -31.05
C ARG A 129 -20.47 -10.30 -30.01
N LYS A 130 -20.52 -11.58 -30.44
CA LYS A 130 -20.44 -12.73 -29.53
C LYS A 130 -19.05 -12.82 -28.89
N GLY A 131 -17.99 -12.71 -29.69
CA GLY A 131 -16.62 -12.73 -29.20
C GLY A 131 -16.33 -11.59 -28.23
N LEU A 132 -16.78 -10.37 -28.52
CA LEU A 132 -16.62 -9.22 -27.64
C LEU A 132 -17.43 -9.37 -26.34
N SER A 133 -18.63 -9.97 -26.42
CA SER A 133 -19.44 -10.29 -25.22
C SER A 133 -18.71 -11.26 -24.31
N VAL A 134 -18.17 -12.37 -24.86
CA VAL A 134 -17.39 -13.36 -24.08
C VAL A 134 -16.15 -12.72 -23.46
N ALA A 135 -15.41 -11.89 -24.19
CA ALA A 135 -14.27 -11.16 -23.67
C ALA A 135 -14.68 -10.27 -22.46
N ARG A 136 -15.84 -9.62 -22.54
CA ARG A 136 -16.37 -8.82 -21.42
C ARG A 136 -16.81 -9.66 -20.22
N MET A 137 -17.44 -10.82 -20.46
CA MET A 137 -17.80 -11.77 -19.40
C MET A 137 -16.55 -12.22 -18.63
N MET A 138 -15.48 -12.58 -19.32
CA MET A 138 -14.20 -12.94 -18.73
C MET A 138 -13.64 -11.81 -17.87
N ALA A 139 -13.65 -10.58 -18.39
CA ALA A 139 -13.21 -9.41 -17.63
C ALA A 139 -14.04 -9.21 -16.34
N HIS A 140 -15.38 -9.38 -16.39
CA HIS A 140 -16.21 -9.27 -15.17
C HIS A 140 -15.93 -10.33 -14.12
N ILE A 141 -15.55 -11.54 -14.53
CA ILE A 141 -15.10 -12.58 -13.58
C ILE A 141 -13.83 -12.11 -12.85
N THR A 142 -12.88 -11.49 -13.57
CA THR A 142 -11.63 -11.04 -12.95
C THR A 142 -11.77 -9.78 -12.10
N TYR A 143 -12.82 -8.99 -12.28
CA TYR A 143 -13.06 -7.75 -11.54
C TYR A 143 -13.67 -7.98 -10.15
N LEU A 144 -14.43 -9.05 -9.98
CA LEU A 144 -15.09 -9.39 -8.72
C LEU A 144 -14.26 -10.42 -7.93
N SER A 145 -14.30 -10.34 -6.61
CA SER A 145 -13.76 -11.37 -5.74
C SER A 145 -14.70 -12.58 -5.65
N ASP A 146 -14.18 -13.74 -5.21
CA ASP A 146 -15.01 -14.91 -4.89
C ASP A 146 -16.07 -14.58 -3.84
N GLU A 147 -15.70 -13.85 -2.78
CA GLU A 147 -16.63 -13.41 -1.74
C GLU A 147 -17.75 -12.53 -2.29
N SER A 148 -17.42 -11.56 -3.14
CA SER A 148 -18.42 -10.72 -3.81
C SER A 148 -19.35 -11.53 -4.71
N MET A 149 -18.81 -12.48 -5.48
CA MET A 149 -19.59 -13.40 -6.29
C MET A 149 -20.53 -14.24 -5.43
N ARG A 150 -20.01 -14.81 -4.34
CA ARG A 150 -20.76 -15.64 -3.40
C ARG A 150 -21.89 -14.85 -2.73
N GLN A 151 -21.63 -13.66 -2.25
CA GLN A 151 -22.64 -12.80 -1.60
C GLN A 151 -23.73 -12.36 -2.58
N LYS A 152 -23.34 -12.00 -3.79
CA LYS A 152 -24.25 -11.43 -4.78
C LYS A 152 -25.13 -12.48 -5.45
N PHE A 153 -24.57 -13.60 -5.84
CA PHE A 153 -25.24 -14.61 -6.64
C PHE A 153 -25.42 -15.95 -5.89
N GLY A 154 -24.42 -16.42 -5.17
CA GLY A 154 -24.41 -17.76 -4.58
C GLY A 154 -24.67 -18.83 -5.63
N ARG A 155 -25.63 -19.72 -5.38
CA ARG A 155 -26.14 -20.73 -6.32
C ARG A 155 -27.60 -20.50 -6.69
N LYS A 156 -28.04 -19.24 -6.72
CA LYS A 156 -29.43 -18.90 -7.00
C LYS A 156 -29.77 -19.17 -8.45
N LEU A 157 -30.94 -19.80 -8.65
CA LEU A 157 -31.56 -19.95 -9.96
C LEU A 157 -32.39 -18.69 -10.29
N ARG A 158 -32.37 -18.29 -11.54
CA ARG A 158 -33.00 -17.03 -11.99
C ARG A 158 -34.51 -17.11 -12.12
N TYR A 159 -35.02 -18.22 -12.69
CA TYR A 159 -36.42 -18.33 -13.10
C TYR A 159 -37.16 -19.52 -12.51
N SER A 160 -36.50 -20.36 -11.71
CA SER A 160 -37.03 -21.61 -11.19
C SER A 160 -36.40 -21.95 -9.84
N ASP A 161 -37.07 -22.73 -9.02
CA ASP A 161 -36.54 -23.34 -7.80
C ASP A 161 -35.93 -24.73 -8.06
N ARG A 162 -35.96 -25.21 -9.31
CA ARG A 162 -35.45 -26.54 -9.70
C ARG A 162 -34.59 -26.41 -10.95
N PHE A 163 -33.57 -27.28 -11.06
CA PHE A 163 -32.73 -27.36 -12.26
C PHE A 163 -33.55 -27.84 -13.47
N GLY A 164 -33.34 -27.15 -14.61
CA GLY A 164 -33.97 -27.50 -15.89
C GLY A 164 -33.20 -28.56 -16.65
N TYR A 165 -31.92 -28.80 -16.32
CA TYR A 165 -31.00 -29.74 -17.00
C TYR A 165 -30.88 -29.50 -18.51
N HIS A 166 -30.85 -28.22 -18.90
CA HIS A 166 -30.61 -27.77 -20.30
C HIS A 166 -29.42 -26.79 -20.34
N PHE A 167 -29.05 -26.36 -21.56
CA PHE A 167 -27.87 -25.49 -21.77
C PHE A 167 -28.19 -24.00 -21.76
N ASP A 168 -29.39 -23.58 -21.44
CA ASP A 168 -29.74 -22.18 -21.26
C ASP A 168 -29.24 -21.67 -19.92
N SER A 169 -29.12 -20.33 -19.77
CA SER A 169 -28.70 -19.70 -18.52
C SER A 169 -29.74 -19.91 -17.41
N GLU A 170 -29.42 -20.73 -16.42
CA GLU A 170 -30.27 -21.06 -15.29
C GLU A 170 -29.91 -20.27 -14.03
N PHE A 171 -28.61 -19.99 -13.79
CA PHE A 171 -28.14 -19.31 -12.60
C PHE A 171 -28.13 -17.79 -12.74
N ASP A 172 -28.36 -17.08 -11.63
CA ASP A 172 -28.30 -15.63 -11.59
C ASP A 172 -26.96 -15.06 -12.10
N VAL A 173 -25.84 -15.73 -11.82
CA VAL A 173 -24.51 -15.33 -12.26
C VAL A 173 -24.37 -15.40 -13.78
N GLU A 174 -24.94 -16.43 -14.43
CA GLU A 174 -24.93 -16.55 -15.90
C GLU A 174 -25.68 -15.39 -16.55
N THR A 175 -26.89 -15.13 -16.08
CA THR A 175 -27.72 -13.99 -16.55
C THR A 175 -27.02 -12.65 -16.34
N TYR A 176 -26.29 -12.49 -15.23
CA TYR A 176 -25.49 -11.30 -14.96
C TYR A 176 -24.37 -11.14 -15.99
N LEU A 177 -23.62 -12.20 -16.29
CA LEU A 177 -22.55 -12.16 -17.28
C LEU A 177 -23.09 -11.86 -18.68
N ASP A 178 -24.22 -12.49 -19.08
CA ASP A 178 -24.90 -12.21 -20.35
C ASP A 178 -25.26 -10.73 -20.46
N TYR A 179 -25.90 -10.17 -19.42
CA TYR A 179 -26.27 -8.76 -19.39
C TYR A 179 -25.05 -7.82 -19.53
N GLN A 180 -23.95 -8.13 -18.84
CA GLN A 180 -22.72 -7.32 -18.90
C GLN A 180 -22.04 -7.43 -20.28
N GLY A 181 -22.05 -8.60 -20.86
CA GLY A 181 -21.53 -8.84 -22.20
C GLY A 181 -22.30 -8.08 -23.28
N GLU A 182 -23.64 -8.23 -23.29
CA GLU A 182 -24.51 -7.54 -24.24
C GLU A 182 -24.47 -6.01 -24.09
N GLY A 183 -24.49 -5.51 -22.87
CA GLY A 183 -24.38 -4.08 -22.60
C GLY A 183 -23.08 -3.48 -23.09
N PHE A 184 -21.98 -4.23 -23.01
CA PHE A 184 -20.66 -3.79 -23.46
C PHE A 184 -20.58 -3.68 -24.97
N VAL A 185 -21.07 -4.66 -25.71
CA VAL A 185 -21.07 -4.72 -27.18
C VAL A 185 -21.74 -3.50 -27.81
N ASN A 186 -22.71 -2.91 -27.17
CA ASN A 186 -23.42 -1.73 -27.67
C ASN A 186 -22.65 -0.42 -27.49
N ARG A 187 -21.58 -0.40 -26.69
CA ARG A 187 -20.83 0.81 -26.33
C ARG A 187 -19.34 0.75 -26.62
N PHE A 188 -18.81 -0.42 -26.96
CA PHE A 188 -17.37 -0.60 -27.17
C PHE A 188 -17.11 -1.29 -28.52
N ASP A 189 -15.96 -0.98 -29.11
CA ASP A 189 -15.50 -1.54 -30.38
C ASP A 189 -14.52 -2.69 -30.15
N ALA A 190 -14.65 -3.78 -30.92
CA ALA A 190 -13.82 -4.97 -30.75
C ALA A 190 -12.36 -4.74 -31.14
N ASN A 191 -12.08 -4.01 -32.22
CA ASN A 191 -10.70 -3.65 -32.56
C ASN A 191 -10.07 -2.82 -31.45
N SER A 192 -10.77 -1.82 -30.92
CA SER A 192 -10.28 -1.02 -29.78
C SER A 192 -9.99 -1.88 -28.55
N TYR A 193 -10.78 -2.93 -28.29
CA TYR A 193 -10.51 -3.88 -27.21
C TYR A 193 -9.18 -4.62 -27.42
N LEU A 194 -8.93 -5.10 -28.66
CA LEU A 194 -7.67 -5.77 -28.99
C LEU A 194 -6.46 -4.86 -28.74
N TYR A 195 -6.53 -3.59 -29.18
CA TYR A 195 -5.45 -2.62 -29.01
C TYR A 195 -5.23 -2.20 -27.58
N VAL A 196 -6.30 -2.01 -26.80
CA VAL A 196 -6.19 -1.62 -25.39
C VAL A 196 -5.55 -2.73 -24.55
N THR A 197 -6.03 -3.98 -24.70
CA THR A 197 -5.47 -5.12 -23.97
C THR A 197 -4.04 -5.40 -24.41
N LYS A 198 -3.74 -5.22 -25.69
CA LYS A 198 -2.37 -5.40 -26.21
C LYS A 198 -1.41 -4.34 -25.66
N ALA A 199 -1.87 -3.09 -25.52
CA ALA A 199 -1.09 -2.04 -24.87
C ALA A 199 -0.80 -2.36 -23.40
N MET A 200 -1.73 -3.00 -22.68
CA MET A 200 -1.51 -3.48 -21.32
C MET A 200 -0.48 -4.61 -21.29
N ASP A 201 -0.60 -5.63 -22.17
CA ASP A 201 0.38 -6.72 -22.24
C ASP A 201 1.83 -6.24 -22.40
N TYR A 202 2.05 -5.16 -23.14
CA TYR A 202 3.38 -4.60 -23.39
C TYR A 202 3.87 -3.65 -22.28
N PHE A 203 3.04 -3.39 -21.27
CA PHE A 203 3.44 -2.49 -20.20
C PHE A 203 4.50 -3.11 -19.30
N ASP A 204 5.64 -2.45 -19.23
CA ASP A 204 6.73 -2.68 -18.27
C ASP A 204 7.50 -1.38 -18.09
N ILE A 205 7.36 -0.75 -16.91
CA ILE A 205 8.03 0.52 -16.60
C ILE A 205 9.55 0.36 -16.49
N SER A 206 10.04 -0.85 -16.29
CA SER A 206 11.47 -1.14 -16.20
C SER A 206 12.12 -1.33 -17.58
N ALA A 207 11.32 -1.45 -18.64
CA ALA A 207 11.82 -1.65 -20.00
C ALA A 207 12.72 -0.49 -20.43
N GLY A 208 13.94 -0.83 -20.85
CA GLY A 208 14.98 0.16 -21.21
C GLY A 208 15.80 0.68 -20.05
N PHE A 209 15.59 0.17 -18.83
CA PHE A 209 16.40 0.45 -17.65
C PHE A 209 17.12 -0.83 -17.16
N PRO A 210 18.24 -0.71 -16.44
CA PRO A 210 18.95 -1.87 -15.87
C PRO A 210 18.12 -2.67 -14.85
N SER A 211 17.16 -2.03 -14.19
CA SER A 211 16.29 -2.64 -13.18
C SER A 211 15.05 -1.78 -12.92
N LEU A 212 14.07 -2.34 -12.21
CA LEU A 212 12.92 -1.60 -11.69
C LEU A 212 13.36 -0.44 -10.79
N ASP A 213 14.33 -0.65 -9.92
CA ASP A 213 14.88 0.38 -9.04
C ASP A 213 15.46 1.54 -9.86
N ALA A 214 16.20 1.26 -10.93
CA ALA A 214 16.77 2.29 -11.79
C ALA A 214 15.70 3.13 -12.50
N SER A 215 14.58 2.53 -12.90
CA SER A 215 13.46 3.27 -13.50
C SER A 215 12.75 4.13 -12.46
N LEU A 216 12.44 3.58 -11.29
CA LEU A 216 11.68 4.26 -10.23
C LEU A 216 12.52 5.28 -9.45
N ALA A 217 13.86 5.17 -9.49
CA ALA A 217 14.74 6.22 -8.97
C ALA A 217 14.53 7.59 -9.65
N ARG A 218 13.87 7.64 -10.79
CA ARG A 218 13.56 8.89 -11.49
C ARG A 218 12.37 9.63 -10.90
N VAL A 219 11.50 8.96 -10.14
CA VAL A 219 10.33 9.58 -9.51
C VAL A 219 10.79 10.63 -8.50
N GLU A 220 10.41 11.88 -8.67
CA GLU A 220 10.75 12.99 -7.75
C GLU A 220 9.59 13.37 -6.83
N GLY A 221 8.35 13.22 -7.31
CA GLY A 221 7.15 13.53 -6.55
C GLY A 221 6.83 12.48 -5.49
N ARG A 222 5.95 12.84 -4.55
CA ARG A 222 5.41 11.90 -3.56
C ARG A 222 4.53 10.86 -4.24
N THR A 223 4.57 9.61 -3.77
CA THR A 223 3.75 8.54 -4.33
C THR A 223 2.88 7.89 -3.26
N LEU A 224 1.59 7.74 -3.55
CA LEU A 224 0.67 6.92 -2.77
C LEU A 224 0.31 5.69 -3.61
N VAL A 225 0.58 4.51 -3.08
CA VAL A 225 0.20 3.23 -3.70
C VAL A 225 -0.91 2.60 -2.87
N VAL A 226 -1.97 2.16 -3.52
CA VAL A 226 -3.12 1.51 -2.87
C VAL A 226 -3.43 0.21 -3.57
N SER A 227 -3.60 -0.86 -2.79
CA SER A 227 -4.12 -2.16 -3.24
C SER A 227 -5.33 -2.56 -2.42
N PHE A 228 -5.99 -3.66 -2.79
CA PHE A 228 -7.14 -4.20 -2.07
C PHE A 228 -6.90 -5.66 -1.73
N THR A 229 -7.34 -6.10 -0.55
CA THR A 229 -7.07 -7.44 -0.04
C THR A 229 -7.64 -8.54 -0.90
N SER A 230 -8.77 -8.30 -1.56
CA SER A 230 -9.48 -9.28 -2.39
C SER A 230 -9.22 -9.14 -3.90
N ASP A 231 -8.35 -8.21 -4.31
CA ASP A 231 -7.99 -8.04 -5.72
C ASP A 231 -7.06 -9.18 -6.16
N TRP A 232 -7.59 -10.08 -6.96
CA TRP A 232 -6.84 -11.20 -7.50
C TRP A 232 -6.39 -11.01 -8.95
N LEU A 233 -6.90 -9.95 -9.62
CA LEU A 233 -6.41 -9.53 -10.93
C LEU A 233 -5.09 -8.76 -10.82
N PHE A 234 -5.00 -7.81 -9.87
CA PHE A 234 -3.77 -7.12 -9.48
C PHE A 234 -3.47 -7.36 -7.98
N PRO A 235 -2.96 -8.56 -7.63
CA PRO A 235 -2.71 -8.91 -6.25
C PRO A 235 -1.76 -7.93 -5.56
N ALA A 236 -1.96 -7.71 -4.26
CA ALA A 236 -1.25 -6.72 -3.46
C ALA A 236 0.29 -6.83 -3.53
N TYR A 237 0.85 -8.03 -3.84
CA TYR A 237 2.30 -8.16 -4.00
C TYR A 237 2.85 -7.32 -5.15
N GLN A 238 2.11 -7.15 -6.27
CA GLN A 238 2.53 -6.32 -7.40
C GLN A 238 2.65 -4.84 -7.01
N SER A 239 1.71 -4.34 -6.22
CA SER A 239 1.80 -3.00 -5.64
C SER A 239 2.99 -2.86 -4.69
N ARG A 240 3.26 -3.88 -3.85
CA ARG A 240 4.43 -3.88 -2.96
C ARG A 240 5.76 -3.87 -3.70
N GLU A 241 5.87 -4.49 -4.89
CA GLU A 241 7.07 -4.39 -5.72
C GLU A 241 7.40 -2.94 -6.09
N ILE A 242 6.40 -2.15 -6.48
CA ILE A 242 6.55 -0.70 -6.72
C ILE A 242 7.00 0.02 -5.44
N VAL A 243 6.32 -0.24 -4.33
CA VAL A 243 6.60 0.40 -3.03
C VAL A 243 8.03 0.16 -2.58
N TYR A 244 8.47 -1.10 -2.61
CA TYR A 244 9.82 -1.44 -2.18
C TYR A 244 10.90 -0.91 -3.12
N ALA A 245 10.66 -0.85 -4.43
CA ALA A 245 11.60 -0.25 -5.36
C ALA A 245 11.74 1.26 -5.13
N LEU A 246 10.63 1.98 -4.88
CA LEU A 246 10.66 3.38 -4.49
C LEU A 246 11.39 3.60 -3.15
N ALA A 247 11.09 2.77 -2.14
CA ALA A 247 11.74 2.85 -0.82
C ALA A 247 13.24 2.59 -0.90
N ARG A 248 13.69 1.55 -1.65
CA ARG A 248 15.11 1.25 -1.87
C ARG A 248 15.88 2.41 -2.50
N THR A 249 15.21 3.16 -3.38
CA THR A 249 15.80 4.32 -4.06
C THR A 249 15.64 5.63 -3.29
N GLY A 250 15.15 5.57 -2.06
CA GLY A 250 14.98 6.74 -1.17
C GLY A 250 13.89 7.72 -1.63
N ARG A 251 12.90 7.23 -2.38
CA ARG A 251 11.75 8.02 -2.83
C ARG A 251 10.65 8.05 -1.78
N ASP A 252 9.90 9.14 -1.75
CA ASP A 252 8.80 9.35 -0.81
C ASP A 252 7.59 8.52 -1.26
N VAL A 253 7.30 7.44 -0.54
CA VAL A 253 6.21 6.52 -0.85
C VAL A 253 5.38 6.20 0.39
N SER A 254 4.06 6.21 0.22
CA SER A 254 3.10 5.65 1.18
C SER A 254 2.36 4.48 0.54
N TYR A 255 2.02 3.48 1.34
CA TYR A 255 1.31 2.29 0.87
C TYR A 255 0.21 1.88 1.85
N CYS A 256 -0.97 1.59 1.30
CA CYS A 256 -2.09 1.02 2.04
C CYS A 256 -2.72 -0.13 1.24
N ASN A 257 -2.92 -1.28 1.89
CA ASN A 257 -3.68 -2.42 1.37
C ASN A 257 -5.05 -2.44 2.04
N ILE A 258 -6.03 -1.83 1.40
CA ILE A 258 -7.37 -1.63 1.97
C ILE A 258 -8.11 -2.96 2.07
N GLN A 259 -8.69 -3.23 3.24
CA GLN A 259 -9.59 -4.34 3.44
C GLN A 259 -10.87 -4.14 2.60
N SER A 260 -11.12 -5.02 1.64
CA SER A 260 -12.28 -4.97 0.75
C SER A 260 -12.63 -6.34 0.22
N ASP A 261 -13.93 -6.61 0.06
CA ASP A 261 -14.44 -7.85 -0.51
C ASP A 261 -14.84 -7.72 -1.99
N TYR A 262 -14.71 -6.53 -2.58
CA TYR A 262 -15.24 -6.24 -3.92
C TYR A 262 -14.31 -6.59 -5.07
N GLY A 263 -13.10 -7.11 -4.79
CA GLY A 263 -12.12 -7.46 -5.81
C GLY A 263 -11.47 -6.24 -6.46
N HIS A 264 -11.13 -6.34 -7.74
CA HIS A 264 -10.49 -5.28 -8.50
C HIS A 264 -11.36 -4.02 -8.63
N ASP A 265 -12.69 -4.19 -8.75
CA ASP A 265 -13.64 -3.07 -8.86
C ASP A 265 -13.72 -2.22 -7.58
N SER A 266 -13.05 -2.58 -6.48
CA SER A 266 -13.06 -1.83 -5.21
C SER A 266 -12.76 -0.34 -5.40
N PHE A 267 -11.83 0.02 -6.32
CA PHE A 267 -11.47 1.43 -6.54
C PHE A 267 -12.54 2.24 -7.29
N LEU A 268 -13.51 1.58 -7.92
CA LEU A 268 -14.63 2.21 -8.61
C LEU A 268 -15.82 2.47 -7.67
N LEU A 269 -15.79 1.88 -6.48
CA LEU A 269 -16.83 2.02 -5.48
C LEU A 269 -16.47 3.13 -4.49
N ASP A 270 -17.48 3.58 -3.74
CA ASP A 270 -17.28 4.56 -2.69
C ASP A 270 -16.73 3.90 -1.42
N VAL A 271 -15.44 3.58 -1.42
CA VAL A 271 -14.70 3.04 -0.28
C VAL A 271 -14.21 4.19 0.60
N PRO A 272 -14.70 4.33 1.85
CA PRO A 272 -14.33 5.44 2.73
C PRO A 272 -12.83 5.59 2.97
N ALA A 273 -12.11 4.48 3.15
CA ALA A 273 -10.66 4.43 3.34
C ALA A 273 -9.92 5.04 2.14
N LEU A 274 -10.28 4.65 0.91
CA LEU A 274 -9.69 5.18 -0.31
C LEU A 274 -9.93 6.70 -0.45
N ARG A 275 -11.15 7.15 -0.14
CA ARG A 275 -11.49 8.57 -0.18
C ARG A 275 -10.65 9.38 0.80
N ARG A 276 -10.45 8.89 2.02
CA ARG A 276 -9.62 9.53 3.06
C ARG A 276 -8.16 9.61 2.63
N LEU A 277 -7.59 8.49 2.15
CA LEU A 277 -6.22 8.43 1.64
C LEU A 277 -5.96 9.46 0.54
N ILE A 278 -6.80 9.47 -0.50
CA ILE A 278 -6.65 10.43 -1.62
C ILE A 278 -6.81 11.87 -1.14
N ARG A 279 -7.80 12.15 -0.30
CA ARG A 279 -8.05 13.50 0.24
C ARG A 279 -6.88 14.00 1.08
N GLY A 280 -6.37 13.18 2.00
CA GLY A 280 -5.23 13.50 2.85
C GLY A 280 -3.97 13.71 2.03
N PHE A 281 -3.69 12.81 1.09
CA PHE A 281 -2.55 12.92 0.19
C PHE A 281 -2.56 14.21 -0.64
N LEU A 282 -3.69 14.53 -1.30
CA LEU A 282 -3.84 15.75 -2.09
C LEU A 282 -3.74 17.02 -1.23
N HIS A 283 -4.29 16.99 -0.01
CA HIS A 283 -4.18 18.12 0.92
C HIS A 283 -2.71 18.42 1.23
N ASN A 284 -1.93 17.40 1.54
CA ASN A 284 -0.52 17.51 1.88
C ASN A 284 0.39 17.86 0.67
N LEU A 285 -0.08 17.66 -0.56
CA LEU A 285 0.61 18.17 -1.75
C LEU A 285 0.41 19.69 -1.95
N LEU A 286 -0.75 20.23 -1.53
CA LEU A 286 -1.07 21.66 -1.65
C LEU A 286 -0.41 22.50 -0.57
N THR A 287 -0.33 21.97 0.64
CA THR A 287 0.20 22.66 1.82
C THR A 287 1.57 22.06 2.18
N PRO A 288 2.67 22.52 1.54
CA PRO A 288 3.99 22.02 1.89
C PRO A 288 4.32 22.44 3.32
N LYS A 289 4.38 21.45 4.23
CA LYS A 289 4.96 21.59 5.58
C LYS A 289 4.31 22.65 6.50
N GLU A 290 2.99 22.83 6.51
CA GLU A 290 2.36 23.33 7.74
C GLU A 290 2.43 22.26 8.84
N PRO A 291 2.54 22.67 10.12
CA PRO A 291 2.66 21.73 11.21
C PRO A 291 1.49 20.74 11.21
N CYS A 292 1.78 19.45 11.38
CA CYS A 292 0.79 18.39 11.52
C CYS A 292 -0.29 18.77 12.54
N PRO A 293 -1.57 18.92 12.19
CA PRO A 293 -2.62 19.36 13.11
C PRO A 293 -2.83 18.40 14.28
N VAL A 294 -2.42 17.13 14.15
CA VAL A 294 -2.49 16.12 15.22
C VAL A 294 -1.64 16.52 16.45
N CYS A 295 -0.58 17.31 16.26
CA CYS A 295 0.31 17.71 17.35
C CYS A 295 -0.04 19.07 17.99
N GLU A 296 -1.01 19.81 17.46
CA GLU A 296 -1.51 21.07 18.05
C GLU A 296 -2.76 20.85 18.90
N SER A 297 -3.48 19.76 18.71
CA SER A 297 -4.57 19.38 19.59
C SER A 297 -4.01 18.82 20.88
N PRO A 298 -4.48 19.27 22.06
CA PRO A 298 -4.21 18.55 23.29
C PRO A 298 -4.67 17.11 23.08
N CYS A 299 -3.85 16.16 23.56
CA CYS A 299 -4.10 14.71 23.49
C CYS A 299 -5.60 14.41 23.66
N PRO A 300 -6.24 13.64 22.78
CA PRO A 300 -7.68 13.38 22.84
C PRO A 300 -8.05 12.90 24.23
N THR A 301 -9.12 13.47 24.77
CA THR A 301 -9.64 13.09 26.09
C THR A 301 -10.10 11.64 26.06
N ARG A 302 -10.10 10.99 27.21
CA ARG A 302 -10.39 9.55 27.46
C ARG A 302 -11.63 8.98 26.72
N GLN A 303 -12.50 9.83 26.15
CA GLN A 303 -13.71 9.45 25.42
C GLN A 303 -13.46 9.12 23.93
N ASP A 304 -12.39 9.68 23.31
CA ASP A 304 -12.09 9.45 21.90
C ASP A 304 -11.24 8.19 21.66
N THR A 305 -10.66 7.63 22.74
CA THR A 305 -9.74 6.48 22.68
C THR A 305 -10.44 5.11 22.60
N ALA A 306 -11.76 5.05 22.74
CA ALA A 306 -12.51 3.79 22.73
C ALA A 306 -12.62 3.15 21.31
N GLN A 307 -12.22 3.86 20.25
CA GLN A 307 -12.24 3.36 18.86
C GLN A 307 -10.87 2.97 18.31
N ASP A 308 -9.77 3.30 19.02
CA ASP A 308 -8.40 2.96 18.62
C ASP A 308 -7.96 1.62 19.22
N GLY A 309 -8.48 0.51 18.68
CA GLY A 309 -8.24 -0.84 19.21
C GLY A 309 -6.77 -1.30 19.24
N ASN A 310 -5.85 -0.65 18.52
CA ASN A 310 -4.45 -1.06 18.43
C ASN A 310 -3.43 -0.04 18.95
N ASN A 311 -3.79 1.20 19.21
CA ASN A 311 -2.82 2.13 19.81
C ASN A 311 -2.85 2.04 21.34
N ILE A 312 -2.06 1.13 21.88
CA ILE A 312 -1.97 0.74 23.29
C ILE A 312 -1.68 1.92 24.23
N PHE A 313 -1.09 2.99 23.70
CA PHE A 313 -0.58 4.12 24.48
C PHE A 313 -1.16 5.48 24.05
N SER A 314 -2.18 5.51 23.19
CA SER A 314 -2.84 6.75 22.81
C SER A 314 -3.42 7.46 24.04
N GLY A 315 -3.16 8.74 24.15
CA GLY A 315 -3.65 9.57 25.26
C GLY A 315 -2.75 9.65 26.49
N ARG A 316 -1.51 9.12 26.46
CA ARG A 316 -0.52 9.26 27.54
C ARG A 316 0.67 10.11 27.11
N HIS A 317 1.24 10.82 28.05
CA HIS A 317 2.53 11.47 27.83
C HIS A 317 3.59 10.38 27.60
N ARG A 318 4.14 10.31 26.38
CA ARG A 318 5.16 9.36 25.96
C ARG A 318 6.52 9.87 26.36
N ILE A 319 7.03 9.34 27.49
CA ILE A 319 8.31 9.75 28.08
C ILE A 319 9.48 9.38 27.16
N ASP A 320 9.37 8.27 26.45
CA ASP A 320 10.37 7.77 25.51
C ASP A 320 10.56 8.70 24.30
N TYR A 321 9.54 9.44 23.85
CA TYR A 321 9.63 10.30 22.67
C TYR A 321 10.66 11.42 22.79
N ASP A 322 10.75 12.06 23.96
CA ASP A 322 11.75 13.10 24.19
C ASP A 322 13.16 12.51 24.16
N THR A 323 13.35 11.39 24.84
CA THR A 323 14.62 10.66 24.86
C THR A 323 15.03 10.16 23.48
N ILE A 324 14.09 9.62 22.70
CA ILE A 324 14.35 9.20 21.30
C ILE A 324 14.77 10.41 20.48
N ALA A 325 14.07 11.55 20.63
CA ALA A 325 14.39 12.75 19.87
C ALA A 325 15.80 13.29 20.19
N GLU A 326 16.27 13.15 21.42
CA GLU A 326 17.65 13.51 21.80
C GLU A 326 18.71 12.61 21.14
N LEU A 327 18.39 11.34 20.89
CA LEU A 327 19.30 10.35 20.31
C LEU A 327 19.43 10.44 18.79
N ILE A 328 18.43 10.96 18.10
CA ILE A 328 18.40 11.06 16.63
C ILE A 328 19.19 12.28 16.18
N GLU A 329 20.11 12.07 15.24
CA GLU A 329 20.85 13.15 14.60
C GLU A 329 19.99 13.87 13.54
N PRO A 330 20.18 15.17 13.33
CA PRO A 330 19.48 15.91 12.26
C PRO A 330 19.75 15.29 10.87
N ASP A 331 18.83 15.51 9.94
CA ASP A 331 18.89 15.09 8.53
C ASP A 331 19.02 13.56 8.31
N SER A 332 18.83 12.75 9.37
CA SER A 332 18.92 11.28 9.33
C SER A 332 17.74 10.66 8.57
N ARG A 333 17.98 9.45 8.04
CA ARG A 333 16.93 8.55 7.52
C ARG A 333 16.42 7.66 8.65
N VAL A 334 15.16 7.77 8.98
CA VAL A 334 14.55 7.09 10.13
C VAL A 334 13.39 6.20 9.67
N LEU A 335 13.40 4.94 10.12
CA LEU A 335 12.26 4.03 10.03
C LEU A 335 11.68 3.84 11.43
N ASP A 336 10.38 4.05 11.60
CA ASP A 336 9.65 3.77 12.85
C ASP A 336 8.71 2.59 12.65
N ILE A 337 8.96 1.48 13.35
CA ILE A 337 8.21 0.23 13.24
C ILE A 337 7.14 0.19 14.31
N GLY A 338 5.88 -0.01 13.90
CA GLY A 338 4.70 0.17 14.75
C GLY A 338 4.48 1.66 15.05
N CYS A 339 4.57 2.51 14.01
CA CYS A 339 4.53 3.96 14.17
C CYS A 339 3.15 4.51 14.61
N GLY A 340 2.11 3.68 14.65
CA GLY A 340 0.75 4.11 14.97
C GLY A 340 0.29 5.24 14.04
N SER A 341 -0.27 6.31 14.60
CA SER A 341 -0.68 7.50 13.85
C SER A 341 0.48 8.45 13.46
N GLY A 342 1.73 8.08 13.74
CA GLY A 342 2.93 8.81 13.33
C GLY A 342 3.33 9.96 14.24
N GLU A 343 2.87 10.01 15.48
CA GLU A 343 3.16 11.10 16.43
C GLU A 343 4.66 11.32 16.66
N LEU A 344 5.42 10.22 16.89
CA LEU A 344 6.87 10.29 17.04
C LEU A 344 7.53 10.85 15.78
N LEU A 345 7.13 10.36 14.62
CA LEU A 345 7.69 10.83 13.34
C LEU A 345 7.37 12.30 13.09
N CYS A 346 6.15 12.76 13.39
CA CYS A 346 5.80 14.18 13.34
C CYS A 346 6.76 15.03 14.18
N LYS A 347 7.01 14.61 15.43
CA LYS A 347 7.92 15.30 16.34
C LYS A 347 9.35 15.36 15.79
N LEU A 348 9.86 14.24 15.31
CA LEU A 348 11.22 14.13 14.75
C LEU A 348 11.39 14.96 13.45
N ILE A 349 10.42 14.92 12.55
CA ILE A 349 10.45 15.72 11.30
C ILE A 349 10.55 17.22 11.63
N ARG A 350 9.77 17.70 12.60
CA ARG A 350 9.77 19.10 13.02
C ARG A 350 11.06 19.53 13.69
N SER A 351 11.55 18.71 14.62
CA SER A 351 12.67 19.09 15.48
C SER A 351 14.04 18.82 14.85
N LYS A 352 14.15 17.86 13.94
CA LYS A 352 15.42 17.33 13.43
C LYS A 352 15.53 17.29 11.90
N ASN A 353 14.48 17.71 11.18
CA ASN A 353 14.45 17.69 9.69
C ASN A 353 14.78 16.30 9.09
N ILE A 354 14.35 15.22 9.74
CA ILE A 354 14.65 13.85 9.29
C ILE A 354 13.87 13.48 8.03
N ARG A 355 14.36 12.45 7.31
CA ARG A 355 13.60 11.71 6.29
C ARG A 355 12.97 10.50 6.96
N ALA A 356 11.66 10.57 7.20
CA ALA A 356 10.93 9.58 7.98
C ALA A 356 10.07 8.67 7.13
N VAL A 357 10.05 7.39 7.48
CA VAL A 357 9.10 6.41 6.98
C VAL A 357 8.52 5.66 8.19
N GLY A 358 7.21 5.54 8.27
CA GLY A 358 6.54 4.66 9.23
C GLY A 358 6.31 3.28 8.64
N LEU A 359 6.32 2.25 9.48
CA LEU A 359 5.86 0.91 9.15
C LEU A 359 4.75 0.56 10.15
N GLU A 360 3.56 0.18 9.65
CA GLU A 360 2.39 -0.05 10.48
C GLU A 360 1.53 -1.17 9.88
N VAL A 361 0.87 -1.96 10.70
CA VAL A 361 -0.02 -3.05 10.24
C VAL A 361 -1.49 -2.61 10.18
N ASP A 362 -1.87 -1.69 11.05
CA ASP A 362 -3.25 -1.23 11.18
C ASP A 362 -3.62 -0.24 10.07
N GLU A 363 -4.68 -0.58 9.31
CA GLU A 363 -5.15 0.23 8.19
C GLU A 363 -5.53 1.65 8.61
N GLU A 364 -6.24 1.79 9.73
CA GLU A 364 -6.71 3.09 10.21
C GLU A 364 -5.56 3.99 10.65
N ALA A 365 -4.54 3.43 11.29
CA ALA A 365 -3.32 4.15 11.66
C ALA A 365 -2.53 4.60 10.42
N VAL A 366 -2.41 3.73 9.40
CA VAL A 366 -1.81 4.08 8.10
C VAL A 366 -2.54 5.25 7.45
N ILE A 367 -3.88 5.23 7.43
CA ILE A 367 -4.68 6.32 6.86
C ILE A 367 -4.40 7.63 7.59
N ARG A 368 -4.33 7.62 8.94
CA ARG A 368 -3.99 8.80 9.75
C ARG A 368 -2.59 9.34 9.45
N CYS A 369 -1.61 8.48 9.27
CA CYS A 369 -0.28 8.90 8.83
C CYS A 369 -0.33 9.65 7.51
N VAL A 370 -1.04 9.11 6.50
CA VAL A 370 -1.20 9.75 5.19
C VAL A 370 -1.95 11.09 5.33
N GLU A 371 -3.02 11.15 6.13
CA GLU A 371 -3.75 12.40 6.42
C GLU A 371 -2.85 13.45 7.07
N SER A 372 -1.93 13.02 7.93
CA SER A 372 -0.93 13.89 8.60
C SER A 372 0.30 14.21 7.74
N GLY A 373 0.39 13.71 6.52
CA GLY A 373 1.51 13.97 5.60
C GLY A 373 2.76 13.15 5.87
N ILE A 374 2.67 12.10 6.68
CA ILE A 374 3.76 11.16 6.99
C ILE A 374 3.77 10.05 5.94
N SER A 375 4.97 9.72 5.43
CA SER A 375 5.18 8.56 4.59
C SER A 375 5.12 7.29 5.43
N VAL A 376 4.25 6.34 5.04
CA VAL A 376 4.00 5.12 5.80
C VAL A 376 3.79 3.92 4.87
N ILE A 377 4.36 2.78 5.21
CA ILE A 377 4.18 1.52 4.48
C ILE A 377 3.41 0.56 5.37
N GLN A 378 2.26 0.11 4.90
CA GLN A 378 1.52 -0.95 5.59
C GLN A 378 2.24 -2.28 5.40
N ALA A 379 2.91 -2.74 6.45
CA ALA A 379 3.63 -4.00 6.47
C ALA A 379 3.79 -4.54 7.89
N ASP A 380 4.03 -5.84 7.98
CA ASP A 380 4.20 -6.60 9.20
C ASP A 380 5.67 -6.99 9.35
N ILE A 381 6.32 -6.50 10.41
CA ILE A 381 7.74 -6.81 10.68
C ILE A 381 7.95 -8.30 10.99
N ASP A 382 6.95 -8.99 11.53
CA ASP A 382 7.00 -10.43 11.83
C ASP A 382 7.09 -11.27 10.53
N LYS A 383 6.70 -10.71 9.38
CA LYS A 383 6.87 -11.32 8.04
C LYS A 383 8.19 -10.95 7.37
N GLY A 384 9.00 -10.10 8.04
CA GLY A 384 10.30 -9.64 7.56
C GLY A 384 10.24 -8.51 6.52
N LEU A 385 11.38 -7.88 6.34
CA LEU A 385 11.59 -6.77 5.40
C LEU A 385 12.67 -7.11 4.37
N SER A 386 12.75 -8.37 3.94
CA SER A 386 13.79 -8.89 3.03
C SER A 386 13.91 -8.11 1.72
N ALA A 387 12.82 -7.45 1.29
CA ALA A 387 12.82 -6.59 0.11
C ALA A 387 13.62 -5.29 0.30
N LEU A 388 13.95 -4.89 1.54
CA LEU A 388 14.75 -3.72 1.84
C LEU A 388 16.22 -4.12 2.04
N PRO A 389 17.19 -3.37 1.47
CA PRO A 389 18.61 -3.67 1.61
C PRO A 389 19.12 -3.42 3.02
N ALA A 390 20.24 -4.02 3.34
CA ALA A 390 20.94 -3.74 4.59
C ALA A 390 21.40 -2.27 4.67
N ARG A 391 21.35 -1.70 5.87
CA ARG A 391 21.83 -0.33 6.18
C ARG A 391 21.15 0.78 5.35
N LEU A 392 19.86 0.57 5.03
CA LEU A 392 19.07 1.58 4.31
C LEU A 392 18.79 2.80 5.19
N PHE A 393 18.63 2.62 6.50
CA PHE A 393 18.29 3.67 7.46
C PHE A 393 19.44 3.93 8.43
N ASP A 394 19.58 5.19 8.86
CA ASP A 394 20.55 5.57 9.88
C ASP A 394 20.04 5.15 11.26
N TYR A 395 18.72 5.27 11.49
CA TYR A 395 18.04 4.80 12.69
C TYR A 395 16.80 3.98 12.35
N VAL A 396 16.62 2.86 13.07
CA VAL A 396 15.37 2.08 13.07
C VAL A 396 14.82 2.07 14.50
N ILE A 397 13.59 2.51 14.66
CA ILE A 397 12.92 2.65 15.96
C ILE A 397 11.89 1.55 16.10
N LEU A 398 11.77 0.99 17.29
CA LEU A 398 10.70 0.10 17.73
C LEU A 398 10.24 0.59 19.11
N SER A 399 9.32 1.55 19.12
CA SER A 399 8.90 2.21 20.34
C SER A 399 7.66 1.54 20.91
N MET A 400 7.77 0.96 22.13
CA MET A 400 6.68 0.31 22.87
C MET A 400 5.94 -0.79 22.08
N THR A 401 6.63 -1.44 21.15
CA THR A 401 6.05 -2.44 20.22
C THR A 401 6.65 -3.83 20.44
N LEU A 402 7.85 -3.94 21.03
CA LEU A 402 8.55 -5.22 21.21
C LEU A 402 7.71 -6.32 21.85
N GLN A 403 6.93 -5.97 22.89
CA GLN A 403 6.13 -6.93 23.67
C GLN A 403 4.89 -7.44 22.94
N VAL A 404 4.49 -6.84 21.81
CA VAL A 404 3.31 -7.27 21.03
C VAL A 404 3.69 -8.11 19.81
N LEU A 405 4.96 -8.11 19.40
CA LEU A 405 5.46 -8.90 18.28
C LEU A 405 5.30 -10.40 18.52
N GLU A 406 5.10 -11.16 17.46
CA GLU A 406 5.06 -12.62 17.51
C GLU A 406 6.47 -13.20 17.58
N PHE A 407 7.41 -12.62 16.79
CA PHE A 407 8.79 -13.07 16.67
C PHE A 407 9.80 -11.95 17.01
N PRO A 408 9.93 -11.52 18.29
CA PRO A 408 10.80 -10.38 18.67
C PRO A 408 12.25 -10.53 18.25
N ARG A 409 12.80 -11.75 18.34
CA ARG A 409 14.17 -12.04 17.91
C ARG A 409 14.36 -11.78 16.42
N PHE A 410 13.44 -12.27 15.60
CA PHE A 410 13.48 -12.09 14.16
C PHE A 410 13.37 -10.61 13.79
N ALA A 411 12.42 -9.89 14.39
CA ALA A 411 12.22 -8.47 14.19
C ALA A 411 13.48 -7.66 14.53
N LEU A 412 14.14 -7.94 15.66
CA LEU A 412 15.38 -7.27 16.06
C LEU A 412 16.54 -7.58 15.09
N CYS A 413 16.65 -8.80 14.57
CA CYS A 413 17.62 -9.14 13.53
C CYS A 413 17.37 -8.35 12.24
N GLU A 414 16.13 -8.23 11.80
CA GLU A 414 15.76 -7.43 10.62
C GLU A 414 16.05 -5.93 10.84
N MET A 415 15.72 -5.39 12.01
CA MET A 415 16.04 -4.01 12.37
C MET A 415 17.55 -3.74 12.26
N LEU A 416 18.37 -4.61 12.86
CA LEU A 416 19.84 -4.49 12.83
C LEU A 416 20.44 -4.75 11.43
N ARG A 417 19.72 -5.45 10.56
CA ARG A 417 20.10 -5.62 9.16
C ARG A 417 19.88 -4.35 8.35
N ILE A 418 18.68 -3.72 8.51
CA ILE A 418 18.26 -2.57 7.68
C ILE A 418 18.71 -1.23 8.25
N GLY A 419 19.00 -1.14 9.56
CA GLY A 419 19.45 0.07 10.26
C GLY A 419 20.94 0.04 10.63
N GLN A 420 21.53 1.23 10.79
CA GLN A 420 22.85 1.38 11.38
C GLN A 420 22.76 1.33 12.90
N ARG A 421 21.79 2.05 13.48
CA ARG A 421 21.44 2.04 14.91
C ARG A 421 19.98 1.69 15.08
N CYS A 422 19.67 0.87 16.09
CA CYS A 422 18.31 0.48 16.43
C CYS A 422 17.96 1.02 17.82
N ILE A 423 16.82 1.68 17.94
CA ILE A 423 16.28 2.17 19.20
C ILE A 423 15.06 1.33 19.54
N VAL A 424 15.10 0.67 20.69
CA VAL A 424 14.02 -0.21 21.16
C VAL A 424 13.53 0.27 22.52
N SER A 425 12.25 0.52 22.67
CA SER A 425 11.65 0.76 23.98
C SER A 425 10.53 -0.23 24.30
N PHE A 426 10.35 -0.55 25.56
CA PHE A 426 9.32 -1.45 26.04
C PHE A 426 8.95 -1.16 27.51
N PRO A 427 7.70 -1.48 27.96
CA PRO A 427 7.28 -1.37 29.34
C PRO A 427 8.03 -2.40 30.20
N ASN A 428 8.52 -1.97 31.37
CA ASN A 428 9.23 -2.85 32.29
C ASN A 428 8.27 -3.64 33.16
N PHE A 429 8.01 -4.89 32.83
CA PHE A 429 7.19 -5.79 33.64
C PHE A 429 7.84 -6.15 35.00
N GLY A 430 9.13 -5.87 35.17
CA GLY A 430 9.87 -6.06 36.43
C GLY A 430 9.66 -4.95 37.46
N HIS A 431 8.86 -3.93 37.17
CA HIS A 431 8.59 -2.80 38.08
C HIS A 431 7.94 -3.25 39.37
N TRP A 432 8.26 -2.60 40.49
CA TRP A 432 7.81 -3.01 41.82
C TRP A 432 6.29 -3.10 41.99
N LYS A 433 5.51 -2.24 41.35
CA LYS A 433 4.04 -2.31 41.36
C LYS A 433 3.52 -3.62 40.74
N ALA A 434 4.12 -4.07 39.66
CA ALA A 434 3.76 -5.34 39.04
C ALA A 434 4.09 -6.52 39.94
N ARG A 435 5.28 -6.49 40.60
CA ARG A 435 5.68 -7.54 41.55
C ARG A 435 4.76 -7.60 42.77
N VAL A 436 4.39 -6.46 43.34
CA VAL A 436 3.46 -6.39 44.46
C VAL A 436 2.09 -6.94 44.10
N ALA A 437 1.57 -6.61 42.93
CA ALA A 437 0.29 -7.16 42.45
C ALA A 437 0.33 -8.69 42.33
N HIS A 438 1.40 -9.24 41.77
CA HIS A 438 1.57 -10.69 41.67
C HIS A 438 1.71 -11.37 43.02
N PHE A 439 2.59 -10.82 43.91
CA PHE A 439 2.94 -11.47 45.17
C PHE A 439 1.82 -11.40 46.18
N PHE A 440 1.20 -10.24 46.37
CA PHE A 440 0.20 -10.03 47.44
C PHE A 440 -1.24 -10.27 46.97
N GLN A 441 -1.56 -10.02 45.69
CA GLN A 441 -2.92 -10.11 45.20
C GLN A 441 -3.18 -11.39 44.36
N GLY A 442 -2.09 -12.08 43.92
CA GLY A 442 -2.20 -13.26 43.05
C GLY A 442 -2.85 -12.96 41.70
N ARG A 443 -2.77 -11.71 41.22
CA ARG A 443 -3.42 -11.25 39.97
C ARG A 443 -2.41 -10.75 38.97
N ALA A 444 -2.77 -10.86 37.68
CA ALA A 444 -2.03 -10.17 36.61
C ALA A 444 -2.00 -8.65 36.89
N PRO A 445 -0.84 -8.00 36.76
CA PRO A 445 -0.71 -6.60 37.14
C PRO A 445 -1.47 -5.72 36.14
N VAL A 446 -2.36 -4.87 36.66
CA VAL A 446 -2.94 -3.75 35.93
C VAL A 446 -2.37 -2.47 36.55
N THR A 447 -1.52 -1.79 35.79
CA THR A 447 -0.81 -0.59 36.28
C THR A 447 -0.95 0.52 35.22
N PRO A 448 -0.57 1.77 35.52
CA PRO A 448 -0.56 2.82 34.51
C PRO A 448 0.22 2.47 33.23
N ILE A 449 1.24 1.62 33.30
CA ILE A 449 2.08 1.21 32.16
C ILE A 449 1.58 -0.07 31.51
N LEU A 450 0.90 -0.92 32.28
CA LEU A 450 0.27 -2.17 31.84
C LEU A 450 -1.24 -2.05 32.06
N PRO A 451 -1.96 -1.27 31.24
CA PRO A 451 -3.33 -0.84 31.51
C PRO A 451 -4.40 -1.89 31.21
N TYR A 452 -4.03 -2.99 30.58
CA TYR A 452 -4.95 -4.01 30.07
C TYR A 452 -5.16 -5.14 31.08
N ASN A 453 -6.35 -5.72 31.07
CA ASN A 453 -6.59 -6.98 31.75
C ASN A 453 -5.94 -8.13 30.98
N TRP A 454 -5.76 -9.26 31.66
CA TRP A 454 -5.10 -10.43 31.08
C TRP A 454 -5.81 -10.99 29.82
N TYR A 455 -7.11 -10.73 29.63
CA TYR A 455 -7.93 -11.25 28.55
C TYR A 455 -8.08 -10.28 27.35
N ASP A 456 -7.69 -9.02 27.50
CA ASP A 456 -7.79 -7.99 26.45
C ASP A 456 -6.43 -7.33 26.13
N THR A 457 -5.36 -7.84 26.73
CA THR A 457 -4.01 -7.32 26.50
C THR A 457 -3.46 -7.73 25.13
N PRO A 458 -2.90 -6.80 24.37
CA PRO A 458 -2.16 -7.12 23.15
C PRO A 458 -0.74 -7.64 23.45
N ASN A 459 -0.27 -7.52 24.70
CA ASN A 459 1.07 -7.96 25.09
C ASN A 459 1.18 -9.48 25.03
N ARG A 460 2.02 -9.99 24.13
CA ARG A 460 2.34 -11.42 24.00
C ARG A 460 3.51 -11.83 24.89
N HIS A 461 4.42 -10.87 25.17
CA HIS A 461 5.65 -11.12 25.93
C HIS A 461 5.72 -10.26 27.18
N VAL A 462 6.18 -10.88 28.26
CA VAL A 462 6.46 -10.23 29.55
C VAL A 462 7.96 -9.94 29.58
N VAL A 463 8.36 -8.69 29.29
CA VAL A 463 9.77 -8.30 29.17
C VAL A 463 10.18 -7.46 30.36
N THR A 464 11.28 -7.84 31.02
CA THR A 464 11.94 -7.02 32.05
C THR A 464 13.27 -6.49 31.54
N ILE A 465 13.78 -5.43 32.18
CA ILE A 465 15.13 -4.90 31.87
C ILE A 465 16.20 -6.00 31.98
N LYS A 466 16.08 -6.89 32.97
CA LYS A 466 17.02 -7.99 33.18
C LYS A 466 16.93 -9.02 32.04
N ASP A 467 15.72 -9.44 31.70
CA ASP A 467 15.50 -10.42 30.62
C ASP A 467 16.03 -9.90 29.28
N PHE A 468 15.82 -8.62 28.97
CA PHE A 468 16.30 -8.02 27.73
C PHE A 468 17.83 -7.93 27.67
N ARG A 469 18.50 -7.62 28.78
CA ARG A 469 19.98 -7.68 28.85
C ARG A 469 20.50 -9.10 28.62
N ASP A 470 19.88 -10.10 29.29
CA ASP A 470 20.26 -11.50 29.14
C ASP A 470 20.02 -11.99 27.71
N PHE A 471 18.90 -11.59 27.12
CA PHE A 471 18.58 -11.84 25.70
C PHE A 471 19.62 -11.22 24.75
N CYS A 472 19.97 -9.96 24.90
CA CYS A 472 21.00 -9.31 24.08
C CYS A 472 22.36 -10.03 24.19
N LYS A 473 22.73 -10.45 25.42
CA LYS A 473 23.95 -11.21 25.65
C LYS A 473 23.92 -12.59 24.98
N GLN A 474 22.79 -13.30 25.10
CA GLN A 474 22.61 -14.64 24.53
C GLN A 474 22.71 -14.63 23.00
N PHE A 475 22.14 -13.60 22.35
CA PHE A 475 22.07 -13.49 20.90
C PHE A 475 23.12 -12.53 20.30
N ASN A 476 24.09 -12.09 21.13
CA ASN A 476 25.19 -11.24 20.72
C ASN A 476 24.77 -9.89 20.10
N PHE A 477 23.67 -9.29 20.61
CA PHE A 477 23.28 -7.94 20.26
C PHE A 477 24.10 -6.94 21.08
N GLN A 478 24.76 -5.99 20.41
CA GLN A 478 25.57 -4.99 21.08
C GLN A 478 24.70 -3.86 21.63
N ILE A 479 24.60 -3.76 22.96
CA ILE A 479 23.97 -2.62 23.63
C ILE A 479 24.99 -1.49 23.69
N VAL A 480 24.71 -0.38 22.99
CA VAL A 480 25.51 0.84 23.01
C VAL A 480 25.08 1.74 24.17
N ARG A 481 23.77 1.81 24.39
CA ARG A 481 23.19 2.65 25.44
C ARG A 481 21.96 1.99 26.03
N GLU A 482 21.81 2.13 27.36
CA GLU A 482 20.64 1.71 28.11
C GLU A 482 20.11 2.90 28.90
N ILE A 483 18.83 3.21 28.78
CA ILE A 483 18.19 4.36 29.42
C ILE A 483 16.88 3.89 30.04
N PRO A 484 16.92 3.45 31.32
CA PRO A 484 15.70 3.16 32.07
C PRO A 484 15.00 4.47 32.45
N LEU A 485 13.69 4.55 32.21
CA LEU A 485 12.91 5.78 32.35
C LEU A 485 11.74 5.60 33.32
N ASN A 486 11.39 6.69 34.01
CA ASN A 486 10.11 6.89 34.68
C ASN A 486 9.62 8.33 34.46
N GLU A 487 8.47 8.70 35.01
CA GLU A 487 7.90 10.05 34.87
C GLU A 487 8.84 11.19 35.29
N ARG A 488 9.87 10.90 36.11
CA ARG A 488 10.87 11.87 36.60
C ARG A 488 12.16 11.91 35.77
N GLY A 489 12.27 11.06 34.73
CA GLY A 489 13.43 10.94 33.87
C GLY A 489 14.22 9.64 34.08
N THR A 490 15.54 9.66 33.83
CA THR A 490 16.39 8.45 33.83
C THR A 490 16.58 7.89 35.25
N VAL A 491 16.29 6.60 35.42
CA VAL A 491 16.44 5.84 36.66
C VAL A 491 17.82 5.20 36.74
N ARG A 492 18.68 5.65 37.66
CA ARG A 492 20.04 5.13 37.85
C ARG A 492 20.16 4.02 38.89
N LEU A 493 19.30 4.04 39.92
CA LEU A 493 19.33 3.10 41.02
C LEU A 493 18.24 2.03 40.86
N LEU A 494 18.61 0.75 40.96
CA LEU A 494 17.70 -0.40 40.84
C LEU A 494 16.73 -0.31 39.64
N PRO A 495 17.24 -0.11 38.40
CA PRO A 495 16.38 0.21 37.25
C PRO A 495 15.32 -0.86 36.99
N ASN A 496 15.63 -2.15 37.13
CA ASN A 496 14.64 -3.23 36.95
C ASN A 496 13.48 -3.20 37.99
N LEU A 497 13.62 -2.43 39.05
CA LEU A 497 12.59 -2.28 40.11
C LEU A 497 11.84 -0.96 39.99
N LEU A 498 12.52 0.13 39.64
CA LEU A 498 12.03 1.48 39.75
C LEU A 498 11.74 2.19 38.40
N ALA A 499 12.23 1.63 37.29
CA ALA A 499 11.92 2.17 35.98
C ALA A 499 10.58 1.63 35.46
N ASP A 500 9.80 2.51 34.90
CA ASP A 500 8.51 2.22 34.30
C ASP A 500 8.69 1.60 32.91
N GLU A 501 9.64 2.09 32.15
CA GLU A 501 10.00 1.63 30.81
C GLU A 501 11.53 1.64 30.62
N ALA A 502 12.01 0.97 29.58
CA ALA A 502 13.41 0.98 29.25
C ALA A 502 13.61 1.23 27.75
N LEU A 503 14.61 2.05 27.45
CA LEU A 503 15.04 2.35 26.10
C LEU A 503 16.46 1.85 25.90
N TYR A 504 16.71 1.16 24.80
CA TYR A 504 18.00 0.61 24.39
C TYR A 504 18.39 1.12 23.01
N VAL A 505 19.68 1.46 22.88
CA VAL A 505 20.31 1.68 21.57
C VAL A 505 21.19 0.48 21.27
N LEU A 506 20.89 -0.19 20.16
CA LEU A 506 21.61 -1.37 19.68
C LEU A 506 22.36 -1.04 18.40
N GLU A 507 23.53 -1.64 18.23
CA GLU A 507 24.31 -1.60 16.98
C GLU A 507 24.62 -3.02 16.50
N ASN A 508 24.85 -3.16 15.20
CA ASN A 508 25.26 -4.42 14.60
C ASN A 508 26.75 -4.65 14.84
N SER A 509 27.09 -5.67 15.60
CA SER A 509 28.48 -6.03 15.92
C SER A 509 29.26 -6.70 14.77
N GLY A 510 28.68 -6.82 13.58
CA GLY A 510 29.26 -7.56 12.44
C GLY A 510 29.14 -9.10 12.55
N ASN A 511 28.84 -9.62 13.74
CA ASN A 511 28.61 -11.04 14.04
C ASN A 511 27.15 -11.36 14.41
N THR A 512 26.23 -10.50 14.09
CA THR A 512 24.79 -10.73 14.39
C THR A 512 24.30 -11.92 13.56
N PRO A 513 23.58 -12.91 14.14
CA PRO A 513 23.04 -14.06 13.42
C PRO A 513 22.16 -13.60 12.26
N SER A 514 22.27 -14.24 11.09
CA SER A 514 21.39 -13.94 9.97
C SER A 514 19.94 -14.29 10.33
N ALA A 515 18.99 -13.49 9.86
CA ALA A 515 17.55 -13.71 10.07
C ALA A 515 17.09 -15.11 9.60
N GLN A 516 17.77 -15.71 8.62
CA GLN A 516 17.48 -17.07 8.13
C GLN A 516 17.73 -18.18 9.17
N ALA A 517 18.64 -18.00 10.13
CA ALA A 517 18.85 -18.96 11.20
C ALA A 517 17.72 -18.97 12.25
N SER A 518 16.79 -18.01 12.21
CA SER A 518 15.72 -17.87 13.19
C SER A 518 14.42 -18.57 12.75
N VAL A 519 14.22 -18.80 11.45
CA VAL A 519 12.98 -19.40 10.90
C VAL A 519 12.95 -20.93 11.04
N SER A 520 14.10 -21.58 11.13
CA SER A 520 14.18 -23.07 11.24
C SER A 520 13.79 -23.65 12.61
N ILE A 521 13.31 -22.84 13.55
CA ILE A 521 12.87 -23.29 14.89
C ILE A 521 11.35 -23.16 15.06
N ALA A 522 10.63 -22.65 14.04
CA ALA A 522 9.17 -22.41 14.08
C ALA A 522 8.38 -23.33 13.12
N GLU A 523 9.02 -24.36 12.50
CA GLU A 523 8.37 -25.50 11.86
C GLU A 523 8.34 -26.71 12.87
#